data_db405817c6c6bd65eca2ccfbfaa51029
#
_entry.id   db405817c6c6bd65eca2ccfbfaa51029
#
_cell.length_a   1.000
_cell.length_b   1.000
_cell.length_c   1.000
_cell.angle_alpha   90.00
_cell.angle_beta   90.00
_cell.angle_gamma   90.00
#
_symmetry.space_group_name_H-M   'P 1'
#
loop_
_entity.id
_entity.type
_entity.pdbx_description
1 polymer ?
#
loop_
_entity_poly.entity_id
_entity_poly.type
_entity_poly.pdbx_seq_one_letter_code
_entity_poly.pdbx_strand_id
1 'polypeptide(L)'
;MRDTKRNEKLTRELRRDISQLDNKLLKEKLETIAQSKVDILSTPNEHREKLIETLKNARESVVILSGWTTSFTINQNFRRIIAQCLKRGVIIYIGYAYQKAGEKPVEKEYEGEARQTLLELQSWAEKRDLKGQLIVFSCPNHAKSLIKDDEYAINGSFNWLSNIGTSQNEERSWIVYNKDFVTQERDSIIKDLEYPLKPTKGGLFKKWLPVPHWRD
;
A
#
# COMPACT_ATOMS: atom_id res chain seq x y z
N MET A 1 -15.24 30.93 -47.65
CA MET A 1 -16.09 29.70 -47.70
C MET A 1 -15.34 28.39 -47.97
N ARG A 2 -14.28 28.35 -48.81
CA ARG A 2 -13.51 27.10 -49.04
C ARG A 2 -12.70 26.66 -47.82
N ASP A 3 -12.11 27.56 -47.09
CA ASP A 3 -11.27 27.23 -45.92
C ASP A 3 -12.06 26.70 -44.71
N THR A 4 -13.27 27.19 -44.51
CA THR A 4 -14.14 26.72 -43.43
C THR A 4 -14.55 25.26 -43.59
N LYS A 5 -14.93 24.86 -44.83
CA LYS A 5 -15.29 23.47 -45.14
C LYS A 5 -14.09 22.51 -45.02
N ARG A 6 -12.87 22.99 -45.37
CA ARG A 6 -11.64 22.21 -45.23
C ARG A 6 -11.31 21.96 -43.76
N ASN A 7 -11.43 22.99 -42.92
CA ASN A 7 -11.19 22.88 -41.48
C ASN A 7 -12.22 21.98 -40.78
N GLU A 8 -13.50 22.04 -41.18
CA GLU A 8 -14.53 21.16 -40.65
C GLU A 8 -14.26 19.68 -41.01
N LYS A 9 -13.79 19.42 -42.22
CA LYS A 9 -13.45 18.05 -42.64
C LYS A 9 -12.27 17.52 -41.84
N LEU A 10 -11.20 18.30 -41.67
CA LEU A 10 -10.02 17.94 -40.90
C LEU A 10 -10.35 17.68 -39.42
N THR A 11 -11.22 18.49 -38.84
CA THR A 11 -11.67 18.31 -37.45
C THR A 11 -12.48 17.02 -37.27
N ARG A 12 -13.29 16.62 -38.25
CA ARG A 12 -14.04 15.36 -38.20
C ARG A 12 -13.11 14.14 -38.32
N GLU A 13 -12.13 14.19 -39.23
CA GLU A 13 -11.12 13.16 -39.39
C GLU A 13 -10.30 12.99 -38.11
N LEU A 14 -9.78 14.08 -37.53
CA LEU A 14 -9.07 14.04 -36.25
C LEU A 14 -9.88 13.44 -35.10
N ARG A 15 -11.14 13.83 -34.96
CA ARG A 15 -12.03 13.26 -33.92
C ARG A 15 -12.26 11.77 -34.11
N ARG A 16 -12.37 11.32 -35.35
CA ARG A 16 -12.52 9.89 -35.66
C ARG A 16 -11.26 9.10 -35.32
N ASP A 17 -10.09 9.64 -35.65
CA ASP A 17 -8.79 9.00 -35.39
C ASP A 17 -8.51 8.93 -33.88
N ILE A 18 -8.78 10.00 -33.13
CA ILE A 18 -8.70 10.02 -31.66
C ILE A 18 -9.64 8.97 -31.07
N SER A 19 -10.92 8.92 -31.52
CA SER A 19 -11.88 7.94 -31.02
C SER A 19 -11.48 6.49 -31.32
N GLN A 20 -10.85 6.23 -32.46
CA GLN A 20 -10.34 4.90 -32.79
C GLN A 20 -9.11 4.52 -31.96
N LEU A 21 -8.21 5.48 -31.71
CA LEU A 21 -7.03 5.29 -30.88
C LEU A 21 -7.42 5.03 -29.41
N ASP A 22 -8.34 5.81 -28.87
CA ASP A 22 -8.85 5.65 -27.51
C ASP A 22 -9.55 4.30 -27.33
N ASN A 23 -10.34 3.88 -28.31
CA ASN A 23 -11.00 2.58 -28.28
C ASN A 23 -10.00 1.42 -28.37
N LYS A 24 -8.94 1.53 -29.15
CA LYS A 24 -7.89 0.52 -29.25
C LYS A 24 -7.14 0.39 -27.93
N LEU A 25 -6.69 1.51 -27.36
CA LEU A 25 -5.99 1.53 -26.07
C LEU A 25 -6.87 1.01 -24.93
N LEU A 26 -8.15 1.39 -24.92
CA LEU A 26 -9.12 0.89 -23.95
C LEU A 26 -9.32 -0.62 -24.10
N LYS A 27 -9.44 -1.12 -25.33
CA LYS A 27 -9.58 -2.55 -25.60
C LYS A 27 -8.35 -3.33 -25.15
N GLU A 28 -7.13 -2.87 -25.46
CA GLU A 28 -5.88 -3.49 -25.01
C GLU A 28 -5.79 -3.52 -23.48
N LYS A 29 -6.17 -2.44 -22.80
CA LYS A 29 -6.23 -2.41 -21.33
C LYS A 29 -7.26 -3.38 -20.77
N LEU A 30 -8.45 -3.47 -21.37
CA LEU A 30 -9.49 -4.40 -20.94
C LEU A 30 -9.07 -5.87 -21.18
N GLU A 31 -8.42 -6.18 -22.28
CA GLU A 31 -7.87 -7.51 -22.57
C GLU A 31 -6.76 -7.87 -21.57
N THR A 32 -5.88 -6.93 -21.24
CA THR A 32 -4.84 -7.13 -20.21
C THR A 32 -5.44 -7.39 -18.82
N ILE A 33 -6.48 -6.65 -18.44
CA ILE A 33 -7.21 -6.88 -17.19
C ILE A 33 -7.94 -8.23 -17.19
N ALA A 34 -8.60 -8.57 -18.29
CA ALA A 34 -9.34 -9.83 -18.43
C ALA A 34 -8.42 -11.06 -18.40
N GLN A 35 -7.16 -10.92 -18.80
CA GLN A 35 -6.15 -11.98 -18.74
C GLN A 35 -5.42 -12.03 -17.40
N SER A 36 -5.61 -11.02 -16.53
CA SER A 36 -4.98 -10.99 -15.23
C SER A 36 -5.61 -12.03 -14.30
N LYS A 37 -4.79 -12.87 -13.71
CA LYS A 37 -5.24 -13.76 -12.64
C LYS A 37 -5.69 -12.92 -11.46
N VAL A 38 -6.91 -13.18 -10.97
CA VAL A 38 -7.47 -12.58 -9.78
C VAL A 38 -7.92 -13.68 -8.84
N ASP A 39 -7.40 -13.69 -7.62
CA ASP A 39 -7.85 -14.58 -6.54
C ASP A 39 -8.59 -13.75 -5.47
N ILE A 40 -9.34 -14.43 -4.61
CA ILE A 40 -10.12 -13.79 -3.55
C ILE A 40 -9.71 -14.38 -2.19
N LEU A 41 -9.50 -13.50 -1.20
CA LEU A 41 -9.45 -13.85 0.20
C LEU A 41 -10.82 -13.53 0.83
N SER A 42 -11.41 -14.48 1.53
CA SER A 42 -12.79 -14.37 2.03
C SER A 42 -12.89 -14.43 3.55
N THR A 43 -11.84 -14.85 4.25
CA THR A 43 -11.87 -14.99 5.70
C THR A 43 -10.72 -14.22 6.36
N PRO A 44 -10.90 -13.73 7.59
CA PRO A 44 -9.82 -13.09 8.35
C PRO A 44 -8.56 -13.96 8.49
N ASN A 45 -8.75 -15.29 8.64
CA ASN A 45 -7.61 -16.20 8.75
C ASN A 45 -6.78 -16.26 7.45
N GLU A 46 -7.44 -16.39 6.29
CA GLU A 46 -6.74 -16.35 4.98
C GLU A 46 -5.93 -15.06 4.80
N HIS A 47 -6.51 -13.91 5.20
CA HIS A 47 -5.79 -12.64 5.16
C HIS A 47 -4.57 -12.64 6.07
N ARG A 48 -4.72 -13.14 7.30
CA ARG A 48 -3.60 -13.22 8.24
C ARG A 48 -2.50 -14.15 7.77
N GLU A 49 -2.85 -15.31 7.26
CA GLU A 49 -1.90 -16.25 6.68
C GLU A 49 -1.18 -15.64 5.48
N LYS A 50 -1.92 -14.92 4.61
CA LYS A 50 -1.35 -14.24 3.45
C LYS A 50 -0.39 -13.13 3.83
N LEU A 51 -0.68 -12.34 4.87
CA LEU A 51 0.26 -11.35 5.40
C LEU A 51 1.56 -12.00 5.88
N ILE A 52 1.46 -13.08 6.63
CA ILE A 52 2.63 -13.81 7.14
C ILE A 52 3.43 -14.44 6.00
N GLU A 53 2.77 -15.03 5.01
CA GLU A 53 3.37 -15.57 3.79
C GLU A 53 4.10 -14.47 3.02
N THR A 54 3.46 -13.32 2.81
CA THR A 54 4.05 -12.15 2.16
C THR A 54 5.37 -11.74 2.82
N LEU A 55 5.34 -11.54 4.14
CA LEU A 55 6.53 -11.15 4.91
C LEU A 55 7.63 -12.21 4.91
N LYS A 56 7.28 -13.49 4.87
CA LYS A 56 8.27 -14.59 4.81
C LYS A 56 8.94 -14.71 3.45
N ASN A 57 8.22 -14.41 2.36
CA ASN A 57 8.65 -14.73 0.99
C ASN A 57 9.03 -13.52 0.15
N ALA A 58 8.82 -12.29 0.64
CA ALA A 58 9.25 -11.08 -0.04
C ALA A 58 10.77 -11.03 -0.24
N ARG A 59 11.21 -10.47 -1.36
CA ARG A 59 12.61 -10.37 -1.79
C ARG A 59 13.10 -8.94 -1.89
N GLU A 60 12.24 -7.99 -2.27
CA GLU A 60 12.58 -6.59 -2.51
C GLU A 60 11.81 -5.66 -1.58
N SER A 61 10.49 -5.73 -1.61
CA SER A 61 9.65 -4.81 -0.84
C SER A 61 8.31 -5.42 -0.39
N VAL A 62 7.80 -4.91 0.71
CA VAL A 62 6.42 -5.14 1.16
C VAL A 62 5.80 -3.80 1.48
N VAL A 63 4.61 -3.52 0.92
CA VAL A 63 3.80 -2.36 1.30
C VAL A 63 2.57 -2.84 2.06
N ILE A 64 2.36 -2.30 3.24
CA ILE A 64 1.19 -2.58 4.08
C ILE A 64 0.48 -1.25 4.33
N LEU A 65 -0.74 -1.11 3.84
CA LEU A 65 -1.60 0.01 4.15
C LEU A 65 -2.75 -0.49 5.02
N SER A 66 -2.83 0.02 6.25
CA SER A 66 -3.82 -0.41 7.23
C SER A 66 -4.51 0.78 7.87
N GLY A 67 -5.85 0.80 7.84
CA GLY A 67 -6.63 1.84 8.49
C GLY A 67 -6.50 1.84 10.02
N TRP A 68 -6.23 0.67 10.61
CA TRP A 68 -6.08 0.48 12.05
C TRP A 68 -4.86 -0.38 12.37
N THR A 69 -4.28 -0.12 13.52
CA THR A 69 -3.15 -0.88 14.05
C THR A 69 -3.34 -1.06 15.57
N THR A 70 -3.06 -2.26 16.08
CA THR A 70 -3.10 -2.56 17.51
C THR A 70 -1.79 -3.17 17.99
N SER A 71 -1.43 -2.89 19.24
CA SER A 71 -0.28 -3.50 19.91
C SER A 71 -0.42 -5.04 20.01
N PHE A 72 -1.66 -5.53 20.11
CA PHE A 72 -1.97 -6.95 20.11
C PHE A 72 -1.56 -7.65 18.80
N THR A 73 -1.75 -6.99 17.65
CA THR A 73 -1.32 -7.51 16.34
C THR A 73 0.18 -7.37 16.14
N ILE A 74 0.79 -6.27 16.60
CA ILE A 74 2.23 -6.00 16.55
C ILE A 74 2.96 -6.66 17.74
N ASN A 75 2.59 -7.87 18.07
CA ASN A 75 3.18 -8.63 19.16
C ASN A 75 4.62 -9.13 18.86
N GLN A 76 5.24 -9.78 19.84
CA GLN A 76 6.61 -10.26 19.70
C GLN A 76 6.80 -11.24 18.54
N ASN A 77 5.82 -12.10 18.26
CA ASN A 77 5.90 -13.04 17.13
C ASN A 77 5.89 -12.29 15.79
N PHE A 78 5.00 -11.31 15.62
CA PHE A 78 4.97 -10.48 14.42
C PHE A 78 6.28 -9.70 14.24
N ARG A 79 6.84 -9.12 15.31
CA ARG A 79 8.15 -8.47 15.30
C ARG A 79 9.27 -9.40 14.84
N ARG A 80 9.26 -10.68 15.23
CA ARG A 80 10.24 -11.68 14.75
C ARG A 80 10.13 -11.90 13.23
N ILE A 81 8.91 -11.98 12.71
CA ILE A 81 8.66 -12.14 11.27
C ILE A 81 9.16 -10.91 10.51
N ILE A 82 8.87 -9.70 10.98
CA ILE A 82 9.41 -8.45 10.43
C ILE A 82 10.94 -8.49 10.43
N ALA A 83 11.58 -8.86 11.55
CA ALA A 83 13.05 -8.93 11.62
C ALA A 83 13.63 -9.92 10.61
N GLN A 84 12.98 -11.08 10.42
CA GLN A 84 13.44 -12.06 9.42
C GLN A 84 13.30 -11.53 7.99
N CYS A 85 12.24 -10.76 7.70
CA CYS A 85 12.05 -10.08 6.44
C CYS A 85 13.18 -9.05 6.20
N LEU A 86 13.41 -8.17 7.16
CA LEU A 86 14.46 -7.14 7.10
C LEU A 86 15.87 -7.74 7.02
N LYS A 87 16.16 -8.87 7.67
CA LYS A 87 17.45 -9.57 7.54
C LYS A 87 17.77 -9.98 6.10
N ARG A 88 16.75 -10.26 5.28
CA ARG A 88 16.92 -10.56 3.85
C ARG A 88 17.22 -9.35 2.98
N GLY A 89 17.15 -8.14 3.53
CA GLY A 89 17.35 -6.88 2.80
C GLY A 89 16.06 -6.26 2.27
N VAL A 90 14.90 -6.82 2.60
CA VAL A 90 13.60 -6.33 2.15
C VAL A 90 13.29 -4.98 2.78
N ILE A 91 12.71 -4.06 2.00
CA ILE A 91 12.18 -2.79 2.51
C ILE A 91 10.69 -2.97 2.83
N ILE A 92 10.31 -2.67 4.07
CA ILE A 92 8.91 -2.75 4.50
C ILE A 92 8.37 -1.34 4.67
N TYR A 93 7.33 -1.00 3.92
CA TYR A 93 6.58 0.25 4.01
C TYR A 93 5.27 0.01 4.76
N ILE A 94 5.01 0.77 5.82
CA ILE A 94 3.75 0.73 6.55
C ILE A 94 3.09 2.10 6.48
N GLY A 95 2.03 2.21 5.67
CA GLY A 95 1.16 3.37 5.62
C GLY A 95 0.08 3.26 6.68
N TYR A 96 -0.06 4.29 7.49
CA TYR A 96 -1.09 4.41 8.51
C TYR A 96 -2.13 5.46 8.11
N ALA A 97 -3.40 5.06 8.13
CA ALA A 97 -4.48 5.97 7.78
C ALA A 97 -4.57 7.13 8.78
N TYR A 98 -4.50 8.35 8.25
CA TYR A 98 -4.68 9.57 9.03
C TYR A 98 -6.16 9.96 9.00
N GLN A 99 -6.78 10.06 10.18
CA GLN A 99 -8.12 10.63 10.30
C GLN A 99 -8.02 12.15 10.45
N LYS A 100 -8.85 12.87 9.70
CA LYS A 100 -8.85 14.35 9.73
C LYS A 100 -9.33 14.89 11.08
N ALA A 101 -8.82 16.06 11.46
CA ALA A 101 -9.26 16.81 12.64
C ALA A 101 -10.78 17.05 12.62
N GLY A 102 -11.46 16.66 13.67
CA GLY A 102 -12.93 16.81 13.83
C GLY A 102 -13.62 15.61 14.46
N GLU A 103 -12.89 14.52 14.71
CA GLU A 103 -13.44 13.29 15.24
C GLU A 103 -13.56 13.27 16.77
N LYS A 104 -14.37 12.33 17.26
CA LYS A 104 -14.69 12.19 18.68
C LYS A 104 -13.44 11.95 19.55
N PRO A 105 -13.39 12.40 20.81
CA PRO A 105 -12.22 12.25 21.67
C PRO A 105 -11.70 10.80 21.82
N VAL A 106 -12.60 9.81 21.80
CA VAL A 106 -12.27 8.39 21.89
C VAL A 106 -11.47 7.91 20.67
N GLU A 107 -11.80 8.38 19.47
CA GLU A 107 -11.11 8.03 18.24
C GLU A 107 -9.68 8.58 18.22
N LYS A 108 -9.46 9.76 18.82
CA LYS A 108 -8.12 10.36 18.97
C LYS A 108 -7.21 9.57 19.91
N GLU A 109 -7.76 8.93 20.94
CA GLU A 109 -6.99 8.11 21.87
C GLU A 109 -6.50 6.82 21.17
N TYR A 110 -7.37 6.11 20.47
CA TYR A 110 -7.01 4.93 19.67
C TYR A 110 -6.03 5.25 18.55
N GLU A 111 -6.16 6.40 17.90
CA GLU A 111 -5.21 6.87 16.90
C GLU A 111 -3.84 7.10 17.52
N GLY A 112 -3.78 7.70 18.70
CA GLY A 112 -2.55 7.93 19.46
C GLY A 112 -1.83 6.61 19.78
N GLU A 113 -2.55 5.60 20.25
CA GLU A 113 -2.00 4.28 20.58
C GLU A 113 -1.49 3.54 19.34
N ALA A 114 -2.26 3.51 18.26
CA ALA A 114 -1.87 2.87 17.01
C ALA A 114 -0.60 3.51 16.43
N ARG A 115 -0.54 4.83 16.43
CA ARG A 115 0.61 5.59 15.99
C ARG A 115 1.84 5.32 16.84
N GLN A 116 1.70 5.33 18.17
CA GLN A 116 2.77 5.02 19.08
C GLN A 116 3.30 3.60 18.85
N THR A 117 2.42 2.62 18.68
CA THR A 117 2.79 1.22 18.37
C THR A 117 3.65 1.11 17.12
N LEU A 118 3.31 1.85 16.05
CA LEU A 118 4.07 1.83 14.80
C LEU A 118 5.42 2.54 14.94
N LEU A 119 5.50 3.67 15.64
CA LEU A 119 6.75 4.35 15.91
C LEU A 119 7.69 3.51 16.78
N GLU A 120 7.16 2.80 17.77
CA GLU A 120 7.92 1.85 18.57
C GLU A 120 8.43 0.67 17.73
N LEU A 121 7.63 0.17 16.79
CA LEU A 121 8.05 -0.88 15.86
C LEU A 121 9.19 -0.39 14.96
N GLN A 122 9.09 0.82 14.40
CA GLN A 122 10.15 1.42 13.59
C GLN A 122 11.43 1.61 14.41
N SER A 123 11.34 2.25 15.57
CA SER A 123 12.49 2.45 16.46
C SER A 123 13.12 1.12 16.93
N TRP A 124 12.29 0.10 17.15
CA TRP A 124 12.77 -1.24 17.46
C TRP A 124 13.53 -1.88 16.29
N ALA A 125 13.10 -1.67 15.05
CA ALA A 125 13.81 -2.15 13.86
C ALA A 125 15.13 -1.40 13.63
N GLU A 126 15.13 -0.07 13.76
CA GLU A 126 16.31 0.80 13.59
C GLU A 126 17.45 0.48 14.57
N LYS A 127 17.13 0.04 15.80
CA LYS A 127 18.12 -0.36 16.80
C LYS A 127 18.81 -1.69 16.50
N ARG A 128 18.41 -2.37 15.44
CA ARG A 128 18.95 -3.65 14.98
C ARG A 128 19.71 -3.41 13.69
N ASP A 129 20.90 -3.95 13.61
CA ASP A 129 21.70 -3.90 12.38
C ASP A 129 21.14 -4.90 11.36
N LEU A 130 20.06 -4.49 10.67
CA LEU A 130 19.35 -5.27 9.67
C LEU A 130 19.63 -4.72 8.28
N LYS A 131 19.75 -5.57 7.28
CA LYS A 131 20.05 -5.18 5.88
C LYS A 131 18.92 -4.37 5.24
N GLY A 132 17.68 -4.71 5.54
CA GLY A 132 16.48 -4.03 5.05
C GLY A 132 16.07 -2.89 5.96
N GLN A 133 15.02 -2.18 5.57
CA GLN A 133 14.50 -1.01 6.27
C GLN A 133 13.01 -1.17 6.59
N LEU A 134 12.59 -0.63 7.72
CA LEU A 134 11.18 -0.46 8.05
C LEU A 134 10.85 1.03 8.04
N ILE A 135 9.96 1.43 7.17
CA ILE A 135 9.54 2.81 6.97
C ILE A 135 8.05 2.93 7.31
N VAL A 136 7.73 3.78 8.30
CA VAL A 136 6.35 4.04 8.71
C VAL A 136 5.98 5.48 8.34
N PHE A 137 4.85 5.66 7.69
CA PHE A 137 4.39 6.96 7.22
C PHE A 137 2.88 7.15 7.41
N SER A 138 2.47 8.42 7.45
CA SER A 138 1.06 8.78 7.47
C SER A 138 0.50 8.76 6.04
N CYS A 139 -0.63 8.10 5.85
CA CYS A 139 -1.32 8.04 4.57
C CYS A 139 -2.74 8.60 4.70
N PRO A 140 -3.12 9.65 3.94
CA PRO A 140 -4.40 10.34 4.11
C PRO A 140 -5.58 9.59 3.47
N ASN A 141 -5.48 8.28 3.31
CA ASN A 141 -6.56 7.46 2.76
C ASN A 141 -6.90 6.29 3.70
N HIS A 142 -8.09 5.72 3.53
CA HIS A 142 -8.60 4.61 4.34
C HIS A 142 -8.49 3.27 3.62
N ALA A 143 -7.66 3.17 2.58
CA ALA A 143 -7.43 1.92 1.86
C ALA A 143 -6.76 0.87 2.75
N LYS A 144 -6.94 -0.38 2.39
CA LYS A 144 -6.29 -1.52 3.03
C LYS A 144 -5.63 -2.33 1.95
N SER A 145 -4.32 -2.17 1.84
CA SER A 145 -3.54 -2.80 0.78
C SER A 145 -2.38 -3.62 1.35
N LEU A 146 -2.07 -4.72 0.69
CA LEU A 146 -0.87 -5.51 0.93
C LEU A 146 -0.23 -5.79 -0.42
N ILE A 147 1.01 -5.31 -0.63
CA ILE A 147 1.72 -5.48 -1.89
C ILE A 147 3.03 -6.20 -1.61
N LYS A 148 3.34 -7.19 -2.45
CA LYS A 148 4.59 -7.95 -2.38
C LYS A 148 5.39 -7.77 -3.65
N ASP A 149 6.55 -7.19 -3.54
CA ASP A 149 7.49 -7.01 -4.66
C ASP A 149 6.76 -6.41 -5.89
N ASP A 150 6.92 -7.00 -7.06
CA ASP A 150 6.12 -6.77 -8.27
C ASP A 150 5.22 -7.98 -8.60
N GLU A 151 5.01 -8.89 -7.63
CA GLU A 151 4.30 -10.15 -7.84
C GLU A 151 2.79 -10.00 -7.72
N TYR A 152 2.31 -9.31 -6.69
CA TYR A 152 0.88 -9.08 -6.50
C TYR A 152 0.55 -7.91 -5.59
N ALA A 153 -0.64 -7.36 -5.77
CA ALA A 153 -1.29 -6.40 -4.87
C ALA A 153 -2.63 -6.96 -4.39
N ILE A 154 -2.93 -6.74 -3.12
CA ILE A 154 -4.19 -7.15 -2.46
C ILE A 154 -4.87 -5.90 -1.96
N ASN A 155 -6.12 -5.69 -2.37
CA ASN A 155 -6.95 -4.57 -1.95
C ASN A 155 -8.30 -5.08 -1.45
N GLY A 156 -8.81 -4.53 -0.34
CA GLY A 156 -10.10 -4.96 0.21
C GLY A 156 -10.47 -4.30 1.52
N SER A 157 -11.22 -5.03 2.35
CA SER A 157 -11.76 -4.53 3.61
C SER A 157 -10.87 -4.79 4.83
N PHE A 158 -9.94 -5.75 4.75
CA PHE A 158 -9.20 -6.27 5.90
C PHE A 158 -8.15 -5.30 6.45
N ASN A 159 -8.24 -4.98 7.74
CA ASN A 159 -7.24 -4.18 8.43
C ASN A 159 -6.05 -5.06 8.86
N TRP A 160 -4.98 -5.05 8.06
CA TRP A 160 -3.82 -5.93 8.17
C TRP A 160 -3.10 -5.92 9.52
N LEU A 161 -3.13 -4.77 10.22
CA LEU A 161 -2.37 -4.54 11.45
C LEU A 161 -3.25 -4.41 12.71
N SER A 162 -4.55 -4.67 12.62
CA SER A 162 -5.45 -4.68 13.77
C SER A 162 -6.17 -6.00 13.98
N ASN A 163 -6.10 -6.93 13.01
CA ASN A 163 -6.78 -8.22 13.06
C ASN A 163 -5.77 -9.36 12.97
N ILE A 164 -5.85 -10.32 13.90
CA ILE A 164 -4.99 -11.52 13.94
C ILE A 164 -5.59 -12.73 13.22
N GLY A 165 -6.70 -12.56 12.52
CA GLY A 165 -7.36 -13.64 11.79
C GLY A 165 -8.47 -14.34 12.56
N THR A 166 -8.79 -13.91 13.77
CA THR A 166 -9.82 -14.56 14.65
C THR A 166 -11.16 -13.82 14.69
N SER A 167 -11.28 -12.70 13.95
CA SER A 167 -12.54 -11.98 13.84
C SER A 167 -13.62 -12.87 13.22
N GLN A 168 -14.87 -12.70 13.67
CA GLN A 168 -16.04 -13.35 13.07
C GLN A 168 -16.64 -12.52 11.93
N ASN A 169 -16.13 -11.30 11.68
CA ASN A 169 -16.58 -10.48 10.57
C ASN A 169 -16.12 -11.09 9.25
N GLU A 170 -17.00 -11.05 8.27
CA GLU A 170 -16.62 -11.35 6.90
C GLU A 170 -15.68 -10.26 6.37
N GLU A 171 -14.61 -10.70 5.73
CA GLU A 171 -13.64 -9.82 5.08
C GLU A 171 -13.46 -10.28 3.64
N ARG A 172 -13.34 -9.33 2.72
CA ARG A 172 -13.08 -9.64 1.31
C ARG A 172 -12.00 -8.78 0.74
N SER A 173 -11.06 -9.44 0.06
CA SER A 173 -9.99 -8.77 -0.68
C SER A 173 -9.70 -9.50 -1.98
N TRP A 174 -9.28 -8.73 -2.99
CA TRP A 174 -8.88 -9.26 -4.30
C TRP A 174 -7.36 -9.22 -4.41
N ILE A 175 -6.79 -10.32 -4.92
CA ILE A 175 -5.37 -10.44 -5.24
C ILE A 175 -5.23 -10.27 -6.74
N VAL A 176 -4.48 -9.28 -7.16
CA VAL A 176 -4.19 -8.99 -8.58
C VAL A 176 -2.72 -9.27 -8.85
N TYR A 177 -2.43 -10.07 -9.87
CA TYR A 177 -1.08 -10.50 -10.23
C TYR A 177 -0.52 -9.77 -11.47
N ASN A 178 -1.19 -8.75 -11.95
CA ASN A 178 -0.72 -7.94 -13.07
C ASN A 178 0.42 -7.01 -12.62
N LYS A 179 1.61 -7.19 -13.17
CA LYS A 179 2.83 -6.46 -12.77
C LYS A 179 2.69 -4.94 -12.90
N ASP A 180 2.09 -4.46 -13.99
CA ASP A 180 1.92 -3.02 -14.22
C ASP A 180 0.95 -2.42 -13.20
N PHE A 181 -0.14 -3.13 -12.90
CA PHE A 181 -1.07 -2.74 -11.84
C PHE A 181 -0.38 -2.71 -10.47
N VAL A 182 0.38 -3.76 -10.14
CA VAL A 182 1.11 -3.87 -8.85
C VAL A 182 2.09 -2.72 -8.69
N THR A 183 2.84 -2.40 -9.73
CA THR A 183 3.79 -1.29 -9.75
C THR A 183 3.09 0.06 -9.57
N GLN A 184 2.02 0.32 -10.32
CA GLN A 184 1.25 1.55 -10.21
C GLN A 184 0.62 1.72 -8.82
N GLU A 185 0.07 0.66 -8.26
CA GLU A 185 -0.55 0.68 -6.92
C GLU A 185 0.51 0.95 -5.85
N ARG A 186 1.64 0.26 -5.88
CA ARG A 186 2.77 0.50 -4.98
C ARG A 186 3.24 1.95 -5.05
N ASP A 187 3.51 2.45 -6.25
CA ASP A 187 4.06 3.79 -6.45
C ASP A 187 3.06 4.87 -6.03
N SER A 188 1.76 4.61 -6.21
CA SER A 188 0.70 5.51 -5.76
C SER A 188 0.64 5.66 -4.24
N ILE A 189 0.96 4.59 -3.50
CA ILE A 189 0.99 4.59 -2.04
C ILE A 189 2.31 5.21 -1.53
N ILE A 190 3.43 4.82 -2.14
CA ILE A 190 4.76 5.27 -1.69
C ILE A 190 4.98 6.77 -1.94
N LYS A 191 4.32 7.39 -2.91
CA LYS A 191 4.39 8.86 -3.09
C LYS A 191 3.99 9.64 -1.84
N ASP A 192 3.18 9.05 -0.96
CA ASP A 192 2.74 9.67 0.31
C ASP A 192 3.83 9.60 1.41
N LEU A 193 5.01 9.02 1.13
CA LEU A 193 6.15 8.98 2.08
C LEU A 193 6.63 10.37 2.53
N GLU A 194 6.27 11.43 1.83
CA GLU A 194 6.55 12.81 2.24
C GLU A 194 5.88 13.21 3.57
N TYR A 195 4.93 12.40 4.05
CA TYR A 195 4.22 12.59 5.31
C TYR A 195 4.70 11.64 6.41
N PRO A 196 5.93 11.83 6.96
CA PRO A 196 6.40 10.98 8.04
C PRO A 196 5.48 11.07 9.25
N LEU A 197 5.27 9.94 9.92
CA LEU A 197 4.62 9.96 11.23
C LEU A 197 5.46 10.80 12.18
N LYS A 198 4.96 11.99 12.57
CA LYS A 198 5.64 12.82 13.56
C LYS A 198 5.37 12.26 14.96
N PRO A 199 6.35 12.22 15.88
CA PRO A 199 6.09 11.84 17.26
C PRO A 199 5.11 12.84 17.88
N THR A 200 4.26 12.36 18.78
CA THR A 200 3.59 13.20 19.76
C THR A 200 4.67 13.91 20.57
N LYS A 201 4.46 15.21 20.88
CA LYS A 201 5.43 16.08 21.56
C LYS A 201 6.20 15.34 22.67
N GLY A 202 7.50 15.10 22.50
CA GLY A 202 8.39 14.47 23.48
C GLY A 202 9.37 13.42 22.96
N GLY A 203 9.30 12.99 21.71
CA GLY A 203 10.20 11.96 21.16
C GLY A 203 11.32 12.53 20.28
N LEU A 204 12.55 12.08 20.52
CA LEU A 204 13.75 12.43 19.75
C LEU A 204 13.76 11.68 18.40
N PHE A 205 13.78 12.43 17.29
CA PHE A 205 13.97 11.88 15.94
C PHE A 205 15.42 11.95 15.49
N LYS A 206 15.93 10.85 14.95
CA LYS A 206 17.13 10.86 14.11
C LYS A 206 16.75 11.15 12.64
N LYS A 207 17.64 11.91 12.00
CA LYS A 207 17.59 12.39 10.63
C LYS A 207 17.21 11.27 9.63
N TRP A 208 16.25 11.52 8.76
CA TRP A 208 15.83 10.65 7.65
C TRP A 208 16.99 10.29 6.73
N LEU A 209 17.09 9.01 6.41
CA LEU A 209 17.91 8.55 5.29
C LEU A 209 17.15 8.81 3.98
N PRO A 210 17.84 9.18 2.90
CA PRO A 210 17.19 9.41 1.61
C PRO A 210 16.51 8.14 1.12
N VAL A 211 15.31 8.30 0.57
CA VAL A 211 14.57 7.24 -0.12
C VAL A 211 15.44 6.73 -1.27
N PRO A 212 15.63 5.40 -1.43
CA PRO A 212 16.33 4.88 -2.59
C PRO A 212 15.60 5.34 -3.87
N HIS A 213 16.31 6.02 -4.76
CA HIS A 213 15.78 6.38 -6.08
C HIS A 213 15.65 5.12 -6.93
N TRP A 214 14.43 4.67 -7.16
CA TRP A 214 14.07 3.58 -8.09
C TRP A 214 14.01 4.07 -9.55
N ARG A 215 14.86 5.02 -9.92
CA ARG A 215 14.96 5.48 -11.30
C ARG A 215 16.39 5.28 -11.75
N ASP A 216 16.60 4.14 -12.41
CA ASP A 216 17.41 4.00 -13.64
C ASP A 216 17.09 2.63 -14.25
#